data_acbb75b4061135a6df4aeafd72f1cf48
#
_entry.id   acbb75b4061135a6df4aeafd72f1cf48
#
_cell.length_a   1.000
_cell.length_b   1.000
_cell.length_c   1.000
_cell.angle_alpha   90.00
_cell.angle_beta   90.00
_cell.angle_gamma   90.00
#
_symmetry.space_group_name_H-M   'P 1'
#
loop_
_entity.id
_entity.type
_entity.pdbx_description
1 polymer ?
#
loop_
_entity_poly.entity_id
_entity_poly.type
_entity_poly.pdbx_seq_one_letter_code
_entity_poly.pdbx_strand_id
1 'polypeptide(L)'
;MRSVMSTEDRQAAQTRLNDLLTIVRGMQAQKDQLARLLEEAEALERAIKAFHLEGIRFRIYNVDRIVQHPPVPLPVEAPAIVADVRKHLEAAGFHTRSHQSPV
;
A
#
# COMPACT_ATOMS: atom_id res chain seq x y z
N MET A 1 21.37 -18.57 -6.25
CA MET A 1 21.02 -17.55 -6.60
C MET A 1 19.85 -17.08 -6.00
N ARG A 2 19.48 -16.09 -5.88
CA ARG A 2 18.47 -15.68 -5.28
C ARG A 2 17.47 -15.15 -6.09
N SER A 3 16.32 -15.25 -5.69
CA SER A 3 15.27 -14.72 -6.42
C SER A 3 15.29 -13.26 -6.34
N VAL A 4 14.83 -12.62 -7.36
CA VAL A 4 14.74 -11.23 -7.38
C VAL A 4 13.66 -10.79 -6.47
N MET A 5 12.63 -11.60 -6.22
CA MET A 5 11.56 -11.21 -5.38
C MET A 5 11.52 -12.07 -4.18
N SER A 6 11.63 -11.47 -3.03
CA SER A 6 11.64 -12.19 -1.78
C SER A 6 10.21 -12.49 -1.34
N THR A 7 9.93 -13.75 -1.10
CA THR A 7 8.62 -14.14 -0.61
C THR A 7 8.38 -13.58 0.78
N GLU A 8 9.39 -13.60 1.62
CA GLU A 8 9.28 -13.07 2.97
C GLU A 8 8.95 -11.59 2.98
N ASP A 9 9.65 -10.84 2.15
CA ASP A 9 9.40 -9.40 2.09
C ASP A 9 8.04 -9.09 1.49
N ARG A 10 7.62 -9.89 0.52
CA ARG A 10 6.31 -9.70 -0.06
C ARG A 10 5.22 -9.98 0.97
N GLN A 11 5.41 -11.02 1.77
CA GLN A 11 4.46 -11.33 2.82
C GLN A 11 4.47 -10.28 3.91
N ALA A 12 5.64 -9.74 4.22
CA ALA A 12 5.72 -8.66 5.20
C ALA A 12 4.98 -7.42 4.71
N ALA A 13 5.07 -7.14 3.42
CA ALA A 13 4.32 -6.03 2.85
C ALA A 13 2.82 -6.26 2.99
N GLN A 14 2.36 -7.48 2.73
CA GLN A 14 0.95 -7.80 2.86
C GLN A 14 0.47 -7.69 4.30
N THR A 15 1.27 -8.17 5.23
CA THR A 15 0.92 -8.09 6.64
C THR A 15 0.80 -6.64 7.08
N ARG A 16 1.76 -5.82 6.66
CA ARG A 16 1.72 -4.43 7.06
C ARG A 16 0.57 -3.68 6.39
N LEU A 17 0.29 -4.01 5.13
CA LEU A 17 -0.85 -3.42 4.43
C LEU A 17 -2.15 -3.78 5.14
N ASN A 18 -2.23 -4.98 5.68
CA ASN A 18 -3.40 -5.41 6.40
C ASN A 18 -3.63 -4.55 7.65
N ASP A 19 -2.58 -4.02 8.26
CA ASP A 19 -2.73 -3.09 9.37
C ASP A 19 -3.48 -1.84 8.92
N LEU A 20 -3.12 -1.32 7.75
CA LEU A 20 -3.82 -0.16 7.22
C LEU A 20 -5.28 -0.49 6.91
N LEU A 21 -5.53 -1.64 6.30
CA LEU A 21 -6.89 -2.05 5.99
C LEU A 21 -7.73 -2.20 7.24
N THR A 22 -7.14 -2.72 8.30
CA THR A 22 -7.84 -2.87 9.58
C THR A 22 -8.25 -1.50 10.12
N ILE A 23 -7.33 -0.54 10.07
CA ILE A 23 -7.61 0.81 10.54
C ILE A 23 -8.77 1.42 9.73
N VAL A 24 -8.66 1.37 8.42
CA VAL A 24 -9.65 2.02 7.56
C VAL A 24 -11.02 1.35 7.72
N ARG A 25 -11.04 0.03 7.77
CA ARG A 25 -12.30 -0.69 7.94
C ARG A 25 -12.93 -0.41 9.29
N GLY A 26 -12.12 -0.04 10.28
CA GLY A 26 -12.62 0.30 11.60
C GLY A 26 -13.19 1.70 11.70
N MET A 27 -12.97 2.55 10.70
CA MET A 27 -13.43 3.93 10.74
C MET A 27 -14.80 4.05 10.07
N GLN A 28 -15.78 3.42 10.69
CA GLN A 28 -17.12 3.32 10.11
C GLN A 28 -17.81 4.66 9.91
N ALA A 29 -17.56 5.60 10.80
CA ALA A 29 -18.21 6.90 10.70
C ALA A 29 -17.72 7.67 9.48
N GLN A 30 -16.53 7.38 8.98
CA GLN A 30 -15.95 8.04 7.81
C GLN A 30 -15.92 7.14 6.60
N LYS A 31 -16.77 6.11 6.59
CA LYS A 31 -16.71 5.11 5.55
C LYS A 31 -16.83 5.69 4.14
N ASP A 32 -17.72 6.65 3.95
CA ASP A 32 -17.90 7.22 2.62
C ASP A 32 -16.71 8.04 2.18
N GLN A 33 -16.13 8.81 3.09
CA GLN A 33 -14.97 9.63 2.76
C GLN A 33 -13.73 8.80 2.50
N LEU A 34 -13.65 7.63 3.11
CA LEU A 34 -12.49 6.76 2.98
C LEU A 34 -12.68 5.63 1.97
N ALA A 35 -13.79 5.65 1.24
CA ALA A 35 -14.08 4.58 0.28
C ALA A 35 -12.98 4.44 -0.77
N ARG A 36 -12.45 5.56 -1.24
CA ARG A 36 -11.40 5.52 -2.25
C ARG A 36 -10.11 4.92 -1.69
N LEU A 37 -9.77 5.28 -0.47
CA LEU A 37 -8.58 4.72 0.15
C LEU A 37 -8.74 3.22 0.34
N LEU A 38 -9.90 2.79 0.80
CA LEU A 38 -10.15 1.37 1.00
C LEU A 38 -10.05 0.63 -0.34
N GLU A 39 -10.64 1.17 -1.37
CA GLU A 39 -10.61 0.58 -2.69
C GLU A 39 -9.19 0.41 -3.20
N GLU A 40 -8.38 1.46 -3.07
CA GLU A 40 -7.01 1.43 -3.54
C GLU A 40 -6.15 0.45 -2.71
N ALA A 41 -6.36 0.43 -1.40
CA ALA A 41 -5.60 -0.47 -0.55
C ALA A 41 -5.96 -1.93 -0.83
N GLU A 42 -7.24 -2.22 -1.08
CA GLU A 42 -7.65 -3.58 -1.43
C GLU A 42 -7.12 -3.98 -2.80
N ALA A 43 -7.08 -3.04 -3.72
CA ALA A 43 -6.51 -3.31 -5.04
C ALA A 43 -5.01 -3.57 -4.94
N LEU A 44 -4.33 -2.85 -4.06
CA LEU A 44 -2.91 -3.10 -3.82
C LEU A 44 -2.71 -4.50 -3.25
N GLU A 45 -3.55 -4.90 -2.32
CA GLU A 45 -3.46 -6.23 -1.73
C GLU A 45 -3.55 -7.30 -2.82
N ARG A 46 -4.52 -7.14 -3.72
CA ARG A 46 -4.69 -8.10 -4.82
C ARG A 46 -3.50 -8.10 -5.76
N ALA A 47 -2.95 -6.92 -6.04
CA ALA A 47 -1.81 -6.81 -6.94
C ALA A 47 -0.58 -7.48 -6.36
N ILE A 48 -0.37 -7.34 -5.05
CA ILE A 48 0.77 -7.99 -4.39
C ILE A 48 0.61 -9.50 -4.46
N LYS A 49 -0.59 -10.00 -4.19
CA LYS A 49 -0.83 -11.43 -4.24
C LYS A 49 -0.64 -11.99 -5.64
N ALA A 50 -0.97 -11.21 -6.64
CA ALA A 50 -0.87 -11.65 -8.03
C ALA A 50 0.48 -11.39 -8.66
N PHE A 51 1.43 -10.79 -7.95
CA PHE A 51 2.73 -10.41 -8.51
C PHE A 51 2.57 -9.47 -9.70
N HIS A 52 1.57 -8.61 -9.65
CA HIS A 52 1.28 -7.74 -10.78
C HIS A 52 2.07 -6.45 -10.63
N LEU A 53 3.23 -6.39 -11.25
CA LEU A 53 4.20 -5.31 -11.03
C LEU A 53 3.63 -3.92 -11.26
N GLU A 54 2.97 -3.72 -12.39
CA GLU A 54 2.41 -2.41 -12.68
C GLU A 54 1.27 -2.06 -11.73
N GLY A 55 0.49 -3.06 -11.35
CA GLY A 55 -0.57 -2.85 -10.41
C GLY A 55 -0.03 -2.43 -9.05
N ILE A 56 1.02 -3.09 -8.59
CA ILE A 56 1.65 -2.74 -7.31
C ILE A 56 2.13 -1.30 -7.35
N ARG A 57 2.85 -0.94 -8.40
CA ARG A 57 3.42 0.38 -8.53
C ARG A 57 2.35 1.46 -8.55
N PHE A 58 1.31 1.23 -9.33
CA PHE A 58 0.23 2.17 -9.48
C PHE A 58 -0.56 2.31 -8.18
N ARG A 59 -0.91 1.18 -7.55
CA ARG A 59 -1.76 1.22 -6.37
C ARG A 59 -1.04 1.75 -5.13
N ILE A 60 0.23 1.39 -4.96
CA ILE A 60 0.95 1.92 -3.80
C ILE A 60 1.12 3.44 -3.94
N TYR A 61 1.30 3.92 -5.16
CA TYR A 61 1.37 5.35 -5.39
C TYR A 61 0.06 6.02 -4.98
N ASN A 62 -1.08 5.43 -5.37
CA ASN A 62 -2.37 5.99 -5.04
C ASN A 62 -2.65 5.96 -3.54
N VAL A 63 -2.33 4.85 -2.89
CA VAL A 63 -2.51 4.73 -1.44
C VAL A 63 -1.68 5.79 -0.73
N ASP A 64 -0.43 5.94 -1.14
CA ASP A 64 0.45 6.90 -0.51
C ASP A 64 -0.07 8.31 -0.66
N ARG A 65 -0.54 8.67 -1.85
CA ARG A 65 -1.07 10.01 -2.07
C ARG A 65 -2.26 10.31 -1.19
N ILE A 66 -3.18 9.34 -1.06
CA ILE A 66 -4.35 9.55 -0.24
C ILE A 66 -3.96 9.68 1.23
N VAL A 67 -3.04 8.86 1.69
CA VAL A 67 -2.63 8.90 3.09
C VAL A 67 -1.90 10.19 3.40
N GLN A 68 -1.14 10.74 2.43
CA GLN A 68 -0.43 12.00 2.65
C GLN A 68 -1.40 13.19 2.68
N HIS A 69 -2.51 13.10 1.97
CA HIS A 69 -3.49 14.18 1.89
C HIS A 69 -4.89 13.60 2.07
N PRO A 70 -5.19 13.09 3.27
CA PRO A 70 -6.44 12.36 3.45
C PRO A 70 -7.65 13.27 3.49
N PRO A 71 -8.80 12.78 3.04
CA PRO A 71 -10.03 13.58 3.07
C PRO A 71 -10.56 13.79 4.49
N VAL A 72 -10.16 12.92 5.42
CA VAL A 72 -10.49 13.07 6.84
C VAL A 72 -9.25 12.67 7.62
N PRO A 73 -9.10 13.14 8.85
CA PRO A 73 -7.91 12.78 9.63
C PRO A 73 -7.78 11.28 9.81
N LEU A 74 -6.59 10.78 9.62
CA LEU A 74 -6.27 9.36 9.83
C LEU A 74 -5.44 9.22 11.09
N PRO A 75 -5.44 8.03 11.69
CA PRO A 75 -4.52 7.80 12.82
C PRO A 75 -3.10 8.12 12.42
N VAL A 76 -2.34 8.57 13.38
CA VAL A 76 -0.99 9.07 13.14
C VAL A 76 -0.08 7.99 12.58
N GLU A 77 -0.38 6.72 12.81
CA GLU A 77 0.45 5.64 12.30
C GLU A 77 0.21 5.33 10.83
N ALA A 78 -0.84 5.88 10.21
CA ALA A 78 -1.14 5.52 8.82
C ALA A 78 0.01 5.82 7.85
N PRO A 79 0.63 6.99 7.88
CA PRO A 79 1.75 7.24 6.96
C PRO A 79 2.93 6.30 7.22
N ALA A 80 3.19 5.96 8.47
CA ALA A 80 4.28 5.06 8.79
C ALA A 80 4.01 3.65 8.26
N ILE A 81 2.75 3.22 8.32
CA ILE A 81 2.38 1.93 7.77
C ILE A 81 2.65 1.89 6.27
N VAL A 82 2.24 2.93 5.55
CA VAL A 82 2.47 2.98 4.11
C VAL A 82 3.95 2.98 3.79
N ALA A 83 4.74 3.72 4.56
CA ALA A 83 6.18 3.74 4.38
C ALA A 83 6.78 2.35 4.57
N ASP A 84 6.30 1.61 5.57
CA ASP A 84 6.76 0.25 5.81
C ASP A 84 6.38 -0.68 4.66
N VAL A 85 5.17 -0.56 4.16
CA VAL A 85 4.73 -1.39 3.02
C VAL A 85 5.67 -1.15 1.84
N ARG A 86 5.97 0.12 1.55
CA ARG A 86 6.88 0.44 0.45
C ARG A 86 8.25 -0.15 0.65
N LYS A 87 8.77 -0.06 1.87
CA LYS A 87 10.07 -0.59 2.17
C LYS A 87 10.12 -2.09 1.94
N HIS A 88 9.09 -2.82 2.40
CA HIS A 88 9.05 -4.25 2.19
C HIS A 88 8.91 -4.59 0.71
N LEU A 89 8.11 -3.83 -0.03
CA LEU A 89 7.96 -4.08 -1.46
C LEU A 89 9.27 -3.83 -2.20
N GLU A 90 9.99 -2.78 -1.82
CA GLU A 90 11.27 -2.50 -2.45
C GLU A 90 12.30 -3.59 -2.12
N ALA A 91 12.28 -4.08 -0.89
CA ALA A 91 13.16 -5.18 -0.51
C ALA A 91 12.82 -6.44 -1.28
N ALA A 92 11.56 -6.61 -1.66
CA ALA A 92 11.14 -7.77 -2.43
C ALA A 92 11.44 -7.61 -3.92
N GLY A 93 11.90 -6.45 -4.34
CA GLY A 93 12.28 -6.22 -5.74
C GLY A 93 11.27 -5.44 -6.55
N PHE A 94 10.16 -4.98 -5.93
CA PHE A 94 9.19 -4.19 -6.65
C PHE A 94 9.56 -2.72 -6.64
N HIS A 95 9.18 -2.00 -7.67
CA HIS A 95 9.36 -0.56 -7.71
C HIS A 95 8.15 0.09 -7.08
N THR A 96 8.37 1.00 -6.14
CA THR A 96 7.27 1.67 -5.46
C THR A 96 7.34 3.18 -5.54
N ARG A 97 8.32 3.73 -6.30
CA ARG A 97 8.38 5.14 -6.48
C ARG A 97 7.24 5.54 -7.36
N SER A 98 6.93 6.79 -7.36
CA SER A 98 5.85 7.29 -8.16
C SER A 98 5.97 6.78 -9.57
N HIS A 99 4.92 6.29 -10.13
CA HIS A 99 4.98 5.82 -11.49
C HIS A 99 5.09 6.98 -12.47
N GLN A 100 5.03 8.20 -11.97
CA GLN A 100 5.29 9.35 -12.78
C GLN A 100 6.73 9.68 -12.77
N SER A 101 7.56 9.00 -12.07
CA SER A 101 8.93 9.30 -12.00
C SER A 101 9.46 9.38 -13.34
N PRO A 102 10.19 10.35 -13.63
CA PRO A 102 10.73 10.49 -14.94
C PRO A 102 11.75 9.52 -15.06
N VAL A 103 12.01 9.22 -16.05
CA VAL A 103 13.04 8.41 -16.21
C VAL A 103 14.15 9.02 -16.60
#